data_40597487c0f4466b44ed42fe5ebac111
#
_entry.id   40597487c0f4466b44ed42fe5ebac111
#
_cell.length_a   1.000
_cell.length_b   1.000
_cell.length_c   1.000
_cell.angle_alpha   90.00
_cell.angle_beta   90.00
_cell.angle_gamma   90.00
#
_symmetry.space_group_name_H-M   'P 1'
#
loop_
_entity.id
_entity.type
_entity.pdbx_description
1 polymer ?
#
loop_
_entity_poly.entity_id
_entity_poly.type
_entity_poly.pdbx_seq_one_letter_code
_entity_poly.pdbx_strand_id
1 'polypeptide(L)'
;MKTILLSIGLLAMASACSKWQNNQQQITKISTDGTWIISSYIDDGDDETTDFSTFRLHFMESGVLHGTDLLSSSSSPYEGTWSLTDSNSNDDSLDDLDFNMNFNVGNKLDDLSDDWDIISYTDTEIKLIDVSGGGGGTDYLTLTKQ
;
A
#
# COMPACT_ATOMS: atom_id res chain seq x y z
N MET A 1 58.12 -16.45 8.75
CA MET A 1 57.12 -16.42 7.68
C MET A 1 55.75 -16.23 8.30
N LYS A 2 55.17 -15.05 8.16
CA LYS A 2 53.89 -14.70 8.72
C LYS A 2 52.83 -14.77 7.66
N THR A 3 51.89 -15.62 7.85
CA THR A 3 50.69 -15.74 7.00
C THR A 3 49.68 -14.72 7.43
N ILE A 4 49.34 -13.79 6.53
CA ILE A 4 48.18 -12.91 6.67
C ILE A 4 47.09 -13.53 5.82
N LEU A 5 46.03 -13.93 6.45
CA LEU A 5 44.81 -14.36 5.81
C LEU A 5 43.62 -13.56 6.40
N LEU A 6 42.98 -12.87 5.49
CA LEU A 6 41.54 -12.80 5.34
C LEU A 6 40.72 -11.86 6.21
N SER A 7 40.14 -10.91 5.55
CA SER A 7 38.82 -10.38 5.86
C SER A 7 38.23 -9.69 4.63
N ILE A 8 37.67 -10.51 3.71
CA ILE A 8 36.80 -10.05 2.63
C ILE A 8 35.58 -10.96 2.68
N GLY A 9 34.49 -10.49 3.25
CA GLY A 9 33.26 -11.28 3.27
C GLY A 9 32.10 -10.73 4.10
N LEU A 10 31.96 -9.41 4.26
CA LEU A 10 30.83 -8.89 5.04
C LEU A 10 30.24 -7.58 4.52
N LEU A 11 30.40 -7.25 3.24
CA LEU A 11 29.86 -5.98 2.71
C LEU A 11 28.65 -6.12 1.76
N ALA A 12 28.23 -7.33 1.41
CA ALA A 12 27.16 -7.50 0.42
C ALA A 12 25.74 -7.49 1.02
N MET A 13 25.59 -7.75 2.32
CA MET A 13 24.25 -7.83 2.94
C MET A 13 23.69 -6.47 3.41
N ALA A 14 24.52 -5.45 3.52
CA ALA A 14 24.07 -4.12 3.96
C ALA A 14 23.32 -3.33 2.88
N SER A 15 23.53 -3.65 1.59
CA SER A 15 22.97 -2.89 0.47
C SER A 15 21.50 -3.26 0.18
N ALA A 16 21.14 -4.53 0.32
CA ALA A 16 19.77 -4.98 0.08
C ALA A 16 18.79 -4.42 1.13
N CYS A 17 19.18 -4.58 2.41
CA CYS A 17 18.37 -4.06 3.53
C CYS A 17 18.16 -2.54 3.48
N SER A 18 19.12 -1.77 2.95
CA SER A 18 19.02 -0.31 2.86
C SER A 18 18.05 0.17 1.77
N LYS A 19 17.94 -0.56 0.65
CA LYS A 19 17.08 -0.18 -0.48
C LYS A 19 15.60 -0.43 -0.15
N TRP A 20 15.29 -1.58 0.46
CA TRP A 20 13.96 -1.89 0.94
C TRP A 20 13.46 -0.86 1.97
N GLN A 21 14.27 -0.53 2.97
CA GLN A 21 13.94 0.50 3.94
C GLN A 21 13.69 1.87 3.30
N ASN A 22 14.41 2.21 2.23
CA ASN A 22 14.19 3.44 1.48
C ASN A 22 12.85 3.44 0.75
N ASN A 23 12.46 2.34 0.09
CA ASN A 23 11.18 2.24 -0.60
C ASN A 23 10.01 2.32 0.38
N GLN A 24 10.04 1.54 1.46
CA GLN A 24 9.02 1.57 2.50
C GLN A 24 8.87 2.97 3.12
N GLN A 25 9.98 3.62 3.49
CA GLN A 25 9.96 4.97 4.04
C GLN A 25 9.42 6.01 3.06
N GLN A 26 9.78 5.87 1.78
CA GLN A 26 9.31 6.76 0.73
C GLN A 26 7.81 6.61 0.50
N ILE A 27 7.30 5.37 0.38
CA ILE A 27 5.88 5.10 0.20
C ILE A 27 5.09 5.56 1.44
N THR A 28 5.57 5.27 2.64
CA THR A 28 4.96 5.78 3.88
C THR A 28 4.84 7.29 3.87
N LYS A 29 5.91 8.00 3.54
CA LYS A 29 5.92 9.47 3.46
C LYS A 29 4.92 9.98 2.42
N ILE A 30 4.86 9.36 1.25
CA ILE A 30 3.94 9.74 0.17
C ILE A 30 2.50 9.51 0.60
N SER A 31 2.20 8.34 1.18
CA SER A 31 0.85 7.95 1.60
C SER A 31 0.31 8.85 2.71
N THR A 32 1.15 9.21 3.68
CA THR A 32 0.75 10.04 4.82
C THR A 32 0.69 11.54 4.50
N ASP A 33 1.13 11.95 3.32
CA ASP A 33 1.07 13.33 2.86
C ASP A 33 -0.22 13.61 2.09
N GLY A 34 -1.19 14.22 2.76
CA GLY A 34 -2.41 14.76 2.14
C GLY A 34 -3.61 13.81 2.14
N THR A 35 -4.51 14.09 1.22
CA THR A 35 -5.78 13.38 1.04
C THR A 35 -5.77 12.61 -0.26
N TRP A 36 -6.30 11.40 -0.23
CA TRP A 36 -6.34 10.52 -1.38
C TRP A 36 -7.78 10.25 -1.82
N ILE A 37 -7.97 10.14 -3.13
CA ILE A 37 -9.22 9.66 -3.75
C ILE A 37 -8.96 8.33 -4.44
N ILE A 38 -10.00 7.50 -4.51
CA ILE A 38 -10.01 6.31 -5.36
C ILE A 38 -10.35 6.80 -6.77
N SER A 39 -9.36 6.84 -7.66
CA SER A 39 -9.52 7.30 -9.04
C SER A 39 -9.81 6.17 -10.02
N SER A 40 -9.57 4.93 -9.59
CA SER A 40 -9.97 3.71 -10.31
C SER A 40 -10.07 2.56 -9.31
N TYR A 41 -11.14 1.78 -9.41
CA TYR A 41 -11.31 0.50 -8.73
C TYR A 41 -11.98 -0.48 -9.69
N ILE A 42 -11.26 -1.55 -10.02
CA ILE A 42 -11.73 -2.63 -10.90
C ILE A 42 -11.72 -3.90 -10.08
N ASP A 43 -12.88 -4.51 -9.89
CA ASP A 43 -13.10 -5.75 -9.16
C ASP A 43 -13.44 -6.86 -10.17
N ASP A 44 -12.55 -7.84 -10.34
CA ASP A 44 -12.69 -8.97 -11.29
C ASP A 44 -13.14 -8.55 -12.70
N GLY A 45 -12.67 -7.37 -13.16
CA GLY A 45 -12.99 -6.79 -14.46
C GLY A 45 -14.20 -5.85 -14.49
N ASP A 46 -14.94 -5.72 -13.41
CA ASP A 46 -16.05 -4.78 -13.27
C ASP A 46 -15.55 -3.43 -12.70
N ASP A 47 -15.93 -2.33 -13.36
CA ASP A 47 -15.55 -0.97 -12.93
C ASP A 47 -16.52 -0.46 -11.85
N GLU A 48 -16.06 -0.46 -10.60
CA GLU A 48 -16.79 0.03 -9.43
C GLU A 48 -16.29 1.41 -8.93
N THR A 49 -15.47 2.09 -9.70
CA THR A 49 -14.86 3.39 -9.34
C THR A 49 -15.89 4.41 -8.83
N THR A 50 -17.07 4.45 -9.42
CA THR A 50 -18.12 5.43 -9.07
C THR A 50 -18.64 5.27 -7.65
N ASP A 51 -18.59 4.07 -7.09
CA ASP A 51 -19.06 3.77 -5.74
C ASP A 51 -18.19 4.43 -4.66
N PHE A 52 -16.96 4.78 -5.03
CA PHE A 52 -15.99 5.43 -4.15
C PHE A 52 -15.87 6.95 -4.35
N SER A 53 -16.63 7.54 -5.27
CA SER A 53 -16.48 8.94 -5.69
C SER A 53 -16.60 9.96 -4.55
N THR A 54 -17.35 9.62 -3.50
CA THR A 54 -17.58 10.47 -2.33
C THR A 54 -16.58 10.26 -1.20
N PHE A 55 -15.78 9.19 -1.26
CA PHE A 55 -14.84 8.88 -0.20
C PHE A 55 -13.51 9.63 -0.36
N ARG A 56 -12.93 9.97 0.81
CA ARG A 56 -11.59 10.53 0.94
C ARG A 56 -10.82 9.71 1.95
N LEU A 57 -9.60 9.34 1.60
CA LEU A 57 -8.73 8.54 2.44
C LEU A 57 -7.60 9.40 3.03
N HIS A 58 -7.31 9.17 4.30
CA HIS A 58 -6.17 9.75 5.01
C HIS A 58 -5.39 8.65 5.72
N PHE A 59 -4.16 8.46 5.32
CA PHE A 59 -3.25 7.49 5.92
C PHE A 59 -2.43 8.18 7.02
N MET A 60 -2.49 7.65 8.23
CA MET A 60 -1.75 8.20 9.38
C MET A 60 -0.45 7.42 9.60
N GLU A 61 0.63 8.10 10.03
CA GLU A 61 1.89 7.43 10.40
C GLU A 61 1.71 6.38 11.52
N SER A 62 0.67 6.50 12.31
CA SER A 62 0.31 5.54 13.37
C SER A 62 -0.23 4.20 12.84
N GLY A 63 -0.46 4.06 11.51
CA GLY A 63 -1.13 2.90 10.92
C GLY A 63 -2.65 2.98 10.93
N VAL A 64 -3.23 4.09 11.38
CA VAL A 64 -4.67 4.34 11.26
C VAL A 64 -4.99 4.83 9.84
N LEU A 65 -6.08 4.35 9.28
CA LEU A 65 -6.62 4.78 7.99
C LEU A 65 -8.01 5.39 8.21
N HIS A 66 -8.17 6.65 7.87
CA HIS A 66 -9.47 7.31 7.91
C HIS A 66 -10.11 7.33 6.53
N GLY A 67 -11.38 6.88 6.44
CA GLY A 67 -12.26 7.03 5.29
C GLY A 67 -13.36 8.04 5.59
N THR A 68 -13.41 9.15 4.87
CA THR A 68 -14.46 10.17 5.04
C THR A 68 -15.40 10.10 3.85
N ASP A 69 -16.68 9.88 4.09
CA ASP A 69 -17.73 10.02 3.08
C ASP A 69 -18.29 11.44 3.08
N LEU A 70 -18.10 12.17 2.00
CA LEU A 70 -18.54 13.57 1.84
C LEU A 70 -20.06 13.73 1.83
N LEU A 71 -20.80 12.66 1.59
CA LEU A 71 -22.28 12.66 1.63
C LEU A 71 -22.84 12.22 2.98
N SER A 72 -21.99 11.70 3.87
CA SER A 72 -22.42 11.31 5.22
C SER A 72 -22.82 12.52 6.05
N SER A 73 -23.90 12.38 6.80
CA SER A 73 -24.27 13.36 7.82
C SER A 73 -23.39 13.26 9.09
N SER A 74 -22.59 12.22 9.20
CA SER A 74 -21.62 12.05 10.28
C SER A 74 -20.39 12.92 10.02
N SER A 75 -19.94 13.63 11.05
CA SER A 75 -18.69 14.38 11.02
C SER A 75 -17.45 13.52 11.38
N SER A 76 -17.66 12.28 11.80
CA SER A 76 -16.59 11.36 12.16
C SER A 76 -16.22 10.50 10.96
N PRO A 77 -14.91 10.32 10.67
CA PRO A 77 -14.48 9.39 9.64
C PRO A 77 -14.78 7.93 10.06
N TYR A 78 -14.86 7.07 9.07
CA TYR A 78 -14.73 5.63 9.27
C TYR A 78 -13.25 5.32 9.56
N GLU A 79 -13.00 4.46 10.52
CA GLU A 79 -11.65 4.12 10.94
C GLU A 79 -11.29 2.69 10.52
N GLY A 80 -10.18 2.57 9.84
CA GLY A 80 -9.53 1.34 9.46
C GLY A 80 -8.06 1.36 9.85
N THR A 81 -7.31 0.40 9.34
CA THR A 81 -5.86 0.32 9.52
C THR A 81 -5.15 0.16 8.17
N TRP A 82 -3.89 0.56 8.12
CA TRP A 82 -3.02 0.30 6.99
C TRP A 82 -1.59 0.02 7.46
N SER A 83 -0.84 -0.70 6.63
CA SER A 83 0.57 -0.95 6.87
C SER A 83 1.29 -1.30 5.55
N LEU A 84 2.61 -1.18 5.55
CA LEU A 84 3.46 -1.74 4.50
C LEU A 84 4.22 -2.92 5.09
N THR A 85 4.07 -4.09 4.49
CA THR A 85 4.79 -5.30 4.89
C THR A 85 5.61 -5.84 3.72
N ASP A 86 6.66 -6.58 4.05
CA ASP A 86 7.51 -7.27 3.09
C ASP A 86 7.12 -8.73 3.09
N SER A 87 6.58 -9.23 1.99
CA SER A 87 6.14 -10.61 1.86
C SER A 87 7.30 -11.56 1.59
N ASN A 88 8.46 -11.07 1.11
CA ASN A 88 9.60 -11.89 0.74
C ASN A 88 10.94 -11.18 0.91
N SER A 89 11.62 -11.38 2.02
CA SER A 89 12.88 -10.74 2.39
C SER A 89 14.10 -11.05 1.49
N ASN A 90 13.91 -11.67 0.33
CA ASN A 90 15.03 -12.17 -0.48
C ASN A 90 15.35 -11.35 -1.73
N ASP A 91 14.49 -10.42 -2.12
CA ASP A 91 14.78 -9.49 -3.21
C ASP A 91 14.29 -8.06 -2.92
N ASP A 92 14.66 -7.09 -3.76
CA ASP A 92 14.38 -5.66 -3.55
C ASP A 92 13.27 -5.13 -4.48
N SER A 93 12.38 -6.00 -4.92
CA SER A 93 11.32 -5.70 -5.86
C SER A 93 10.16 -4.97 -5.18
N LEU A 94 9.42 -4.13 -5.91
CA LEU A 94 8.23 -3.46 -5.39
C LEU A 94 7.06 -4.42 -5.20
N ASP A 95 7.07 -5.50 -5.96
CA ASP A 95 6.14 -6.61 -5.90
C ASP A 95 6.27 -7.44 -4.62
N ASP A 96 7.28 -7.19 -3.78
CA ASP A 96 7.43 -7.80 -2.46
C ASP A 96 6.89 -6.91 -1.33
N LEU A 97 6.48 -5.67 -1.65
CA LEU A 97 5.88 -4.76 -0.69
C LEU A 97 4.36 -4.80 -0.78
N ASP A 98 3.73 -5.34 0.26
CA ASP A 98 2.29 -5.33 0.39
C ASP A 98 1.82 -4.01 1.02
N PHE A 99 0.89 -3.36 0.36
CA PHE A 99 0.15 -2.21 0.86
C PHE A 99 -1.16 -2.70 1.49
N ASN A 100 -1.08 -3.03 2.77
CA ASN A 100 -2.23 -3.60 3.47
C ASN A 100 -3.21 -2.51 3.86
N MET A 101 -4.49 -2.70 3.56
CA MET A 101 -5.60 -1.90 4.07
C MET A 101 -6.63 -2.81 4.72
N ASN A 102 -7.28 -2.34 5.78
CA ASN A 102 -8.35 -3.08 6.44
C ASN A 102 -9.39 -2.12 7.01
N PHE A 103 -10.61 -2.23 6.49
CA PHE A 103 -11.81 -1.64 7.05
C PHE A 103 -12.77 -2.75 7.50
N ASN A 104 -13.59 -2.47 8.50
CA ASN A 104 -14.68 -3.33 8.95
C ASN A 104 -15.79 -2.43 9.48
N VAL A 105 -16.36 -1.65 8.57
CA VAL A 105 -17.26 -0.54 8.87
C VAL A 105 -18.66 -0.72 8.28
N GLY A 106 -18.88 -1.81 7.51
CA GLY A 106 -20.17 -2.20 6.95
C GLY A 106 -20.61 -1.33 5.76
N ASN A 107 -19.67 -0.80 5.00
CA ASN A 107 -19.94 -0.05 3.77
C ASN A 107 -18.89 -0.38 2.68
N LYS A 108 -18.91 0.36 1.55
CA LYS A 108 -18.01 0.14 0.41
C LYS A 108 -16.50 0.22 0.75
N LEU A 109 -16.10 0.85 1.84
CA LEU A 109 -14.68 0.86 2.24
C LEU A 109 -14.18 -0.54 2.62
N ASP A 110 -15.08 -1.45 3.02
CA ASP A 110 -14.69 -2.82 3.36
C ASP A 110 -14.13 -3.56 2.14
N ASP A 111 -14.54 -3.20 0.92
CA ASP A 111 -14.06 -3.79 -0.34
C ASP A 111 -12.59 -3.42 -0.65
N LEU A 112 -12.02 -2.41 0.06
CA LEU A 112 -10.61 -2.05 -0.04
C LEU A 112 -9.70 -2.89 0.86
N SER A 113 -10.28 -3.79 1.66
CA SER A 113 -9.57 -4.55 2.68
C SER A 113 -8.86 -5.73 2.07
N ASP A 114 -7.57 -5.53 1.77
CA ASP A 114 -6.69 -6.56 1.21
C ASP A 114 -5.22 -6.27 1.48
N ASP A 115 -4.34 -7.23 1.11
CA ASP A 115 -2.90 -7.13 1.02
C ASP A 115 -2.50 -6.86 -0.45
N TRP A 116 -2.54 -5.59 -0.83
CA TRP A 116 -2.31 -5.14 -2.20
C TRP A 116 -0.84 -5.12 -2.58
N ASP A 117 -0.48 -5.74 -3.71
CA ASP A 117 0.84 -5.58 -4.35
C ASP A 117 0.98 -4.19 -4.96
N ILE A 118 2.16 -3.57 -4.83
CA ILE A 118 2.43 -2.24 -5.38
C ILE A 118 2.94 -2.34 -6.82
N ILE A 119 2.11 -1.98 -7.80
CA ILE A 119 2.53 -1.89 -9.21
C ILE A 119 3.50 -0.73 -9.41
N SER A 120 3.13 0.46 -8.91
CA SER A 120 3.93 1.68 -9.06
C SER A 120 3.45 2.78 -8.13
N TYR A 121 4.32 3.73 -7.86
CA TYR A 121 3.96 4.94 -7.10
C TYR A 121 4.71 6.18 -7.60
N THR A 122 4.09 7.33 -7.38
CA THR A 122 4.65 8.68 -7.55
C THR A 122 4.24 9.52 -6.36
N ASP A 123 4.63 10.78 -6.31
CA ASP A 123 4.21 11.71 -5.24
C ASP A 123 2.70 11.95 -5.22
N THR A 124 1.98 11.60 -6.31
CA THR A 124 0.55 11.92 -6.48
C THR A 124 -0.30 10.73 -6.89
N GLU A 125 0.27 9.56 -7.12
CA GLU A 125 -0.46 8.37 -7.57
C GLU A 125 0.17 7.10 -6.98
N ILE A 126 -0.68 6.16 -6.51
CA ILE A 126 -0.29 4.81 -6.09
C ILE A 126 -1.18 3.84 -6.85
N LYS A 127 -0.57 2.89 -7.56
CA LYS A 127 -1.26 1.82 -8.29
C LYS A 127 -1.00 0.49 -7.62
N LEU A 128 -2.09 -0.20 -7.32
CA LEU A 128 -2.13 -1.44 -6.58
C LEU A 128 -2.84 -2.52 -7.38
N ILE A 129 -2.49 -3.76 -7.12
CA ILE A 129 -3.14 -4.95 -7.68
C ILE A 129 -3.29 -5.99 -6.57
N ASP A 130 -4.43 -6.69 -6.56
CA ASP A 130 -4.57 -7.96 -5.86
C ASP A 130 -4.86 -9.08 -6.87
N VAL A 131 -4.24 -10.23 -6.68
CA VAL A 131 -4.45 -11.44 -7.46
C VAL A 131 -4.94 -12.54 -6.55
N SER A 132 -6.24 -12.60 -6.36
CA SER A 132 -6.87 -13.62 -5.53
C SER A 132 -6.61 -15.03 -6.06
N GLY A 133 -6.05 -15.90 -5.22
CA GLY A 133 -5.79 -17.28 -5.57
C GLY A 133 -7.06 -18.13 -5.68
N GLY A 134 -6.98 -19.28 -6.39
CA GLY A 134 -8.01 -20.32 -6.33
C GLY A 134 -9.32 -20.07 -7.10
N GLY A 135 -9.31 -19.17 -8.08
CA GLY A 135 -10.48 -18.83 -8.91
C GLY A 135 -11.16 -17.53 -8.49
N GLY A 136 -10.54 -16.76 -7.63
CA GLY A 136 -10.80 -15.35 -7.43
C GLY A 136 -10.31 -14.53 -8.62
N GLY A 137 -10.76 -13.29 -8.73
CA GLY A 137 -10.41 -12.37 -9.80
C GLY A 137 -9.05 -11.71 -9.65
N THR A 138 -8.86 -10.67 -10.44
CA THR A 138 -7.75 -9.74 -10.29
C THR A 138 -8.32 -8.35 -10.14
N ASP A 139 -7.96 -7.69 -9.03
CA ASP A 139 -8.45 -6.40 -8.68
C ASP A 139 -7.37 -5.33 -8.87
N TYR A 140 -7.78 -4.17 -9.32
CA TYR A 140 -6.89 -3.03 -9.53
C TYR A 140 -7.42 -1.81 -8.79
N LEU A 141 -6.56 -1.19 -8.01
CA LEU A 141 -6.86 0.03 -7.28
C LEU A 141 -5.87 1.14 -7.64
N THR A 142 -6.37 2.30 -7.99
CA THR A 142 -5.53 3.50 -8.17
C THR A 142 -5.97 4.58 -7.18
N LEU A 143 -5.04 4.97 -6.34
CA LEU A 143 -5.17 6.10 -5.44
C LEU A 143 -4.52 7.32 -6.08
N THR A 144 -5.21 8.47 -6.07
CA THR A 144 -4.67 9.73 -6.58
C THR A 144 -4.78 10.80 -5.49
N LYS A 145 -3.71 11.56 -5.30
CA LYS A 145 -3.67 12.65 -4.32
C LYS A 145 -4.53 13.82 -4.79
N GLN A 146 -5.33 14.35 -3.88
CA GLN A 146 -6.20 15.51 -4.11
C GLN A 146 -5.50 16.84 -3.83
#